data_e41d2ead50e1f44f426a219c5fbca764
#
_entry.id   e41d2ead50e1f44f426a219c5fbca764
#
_cell.length_a   1.000
_cell.length_b   1.000
_cell.length_c   1.000
_cell.angle_alpha   90.00
_cell.angle_beta   90.00
_cell.angle_gamma   90.00
#
_symmetry.space_group_name_H-M   'P 1'
#
loop_
_entity.id
_entity.type
_entity.pdbx_description
1 polymer ?
#
loop_
_entity_poly.entity_id
_entity_poly.type
_entity_poly.pdbx_seq_one_letter_code
_entity_poly.pdbx_strand_id
1 'polypeptide(L)'
;MWEFLAKHTNIDAINKRQEKGFLFTIGDDAEIRNEYIDETIERVIGDKPVSKSKRSSLDNILSEVQKKFHVFHIMIGGIGNEDLLAGHKICIGKTEVDLLPQIILSTIQMQKGKKLDEILNQWDEIQRPTIRKALSDFALTDVGGAITL
;
A
#
# COMPACT_ATOMS: atom_id res chain seq x y z
N MET A 1 11.73 6.19 -2.75
CA MET A 1 10.48 6.61 -2.07
C MET A 1 10.31 5.93 -0.70
N TRP A 2 10.27 4.60 -0.62
CA TRP A 2 10.04 3.84 0.62
C TRP A 2 11.03 4.19 1.76
N GLU A 3 12.33 4.26 1.47
CA GLU A 3 13.34 4.61 2.47
C GLU A 3 13.17 6.04 3.00
N PHE A 4 12.79 6.99 2.13
CA PHE A 4 12.44 8.34 2.55
C PHE A 4 11.24 8.34 3.49
N LEU A 5 10.19 7.59 3.16
CA LEU A 5 9.00 7.48 4.01
C LEU A 5 9.32 6.84 5.36
N ALA A 6 10.16 5.80 5.37
CA ALA A 6 10.58 5.16 6.60
C ALA A 6 11.34 6.11 7.53
N LYS A 7 12.34 6.84 6.99
CA LYS A 7 13.30 7.61 7.80
C LYS A 7 12.91 9.07 8.02
N HIS A 8 12.35 9.72 7.01
CA HIS A 8 12.20 11.19 7.00
C HIS A 8 10.75 11.68 7.11
N THR A 9 9.78 10.78 7.20
CA THR A 9 8.38 11.20 7.31
C THR A 9 7.94 11.29 8.76
N ASN A 10 7.43 12.46 9.12
CA ASN A 10 6.76 12.70 10.39
C ASN A 10 5.26 12.85 10.14
N ILE A 11 4.43 12.09 10.84
CA ILE A 11 2.99 12.02 10.57
C ILE A 11 2.22 12.49 11.78
N ASP A 12 1.42 13.52 11.59
CA ASP A 12 0.53 14.06 12.63
C ASP A 12 -0.43 13.00 13.20
N ALA A 13 -0.84 12.04 12.38
CA ALA A 13 -1.69 10.95 12.82
C ALA A 13 -1.06 10.13 13.95
N ILE A 14 0.24 9.79 13.82
CA ILE A 14 0.96 9.09 14.88
C ILE A 14 1.19 10.00 16.08
N ASN A 15 1.69 11.22 15.83
CA ASN A 15 2.12 12.11 16.91
C ASN A 15 0.95 12.61 17.77
N LYS A 16 -0.21 12.87 17.16
CA LYS A 16 -1.35 13.48 17.85
C LYS A 16 -2.44 12.47 18.22
N ARG A 17 -2.60 11.39 17.42
CA ARG A 17 -3.70 10.44 17.59
C ARG A 17 -3.25 9.01 17.83
N GLN A 18 -1.95 8.74 17.72
CA GLN A 18 -1.37 7.39 17.81
C GLN A 18 -1.96 6.40 16.79
N GLU A 19 -2.39 6.91 15.64
CA GLU A 19 -2.94 6.15 14.54
C GLU A 19 -1.96 6.11 13.37
N LYS A 20 -1.89 4.97 12.67
CA LYS A 20 -1.13 4.88 11.43
C LYS A 20 -1.79 5.70 10.33
N GLY A 21 -0.97 6.31 9.48
CA GLY A 21 -1.43 6.90 8.23
C GLY A 21 -1.80 5.81 7.20
N PHE A 22 -2.36 6.23 6.07
CA PHE A 22 -2.59 5.36 4.92
C PHE A 22 -1.65 5.76 3.79
N LEU A 23 -0.96 4.78 3.23
CA LEU A 23 -0.05 4.96 2.10
C LEU A 23 -0.51 4.10 0.93
N PHE A 24 -0.89 4.75 -0.15
CA PHE A 24 -1.22 4.09 -1.40
C PHE A 24 -0.15 4.39 -2.44
N THR A 25 0.46 3.36 -3.00
CA THR A 25 1.27 3.46 -4.20
C THR A 25 0.45 2.96 -5.39
N ILE A 26 0.51 3.65 -6.51
CA ILE A 26 -0.31 3.35 -7.68
C ILE A 26 0.62 3.24 -8.89
N GLY A 27 0.53 2.15 -9.63
CA GLY A 27 1.37 1.92 -10.81
C GLY A 27 1.02 0.64 -11.54
N ASP A 28 1.72 0.41 -12.64
CA ASP A 28 1.64 -0.80 -13.45
C ASP A 28 2.83 -1.74 -13.22
N ASP A 29 3.88 -1.24 -12.56
CA ASP A 29 5.06 -2.00 -12.13
C ASP A 29 4.94 -2.42 -10.67
N ALA A 30 5.13 -3.70 -10.42
CA ALA A 30 5.10 -4.27 -9.08
C ALA A 30 6.43 -4.07 -8.32
N GLU A 31 7.54 -3.88 -9.00
CA GLU A 31 8.87 -3.83 -8.39
C GLU A 31 9.54 -2.46 -8.39
N ILE A 32 10.04 -2.11 -7.21
CA ILE A 32 11.10 -1.12 -7.07
C ILE A 32 12.42 -1.86 -7.28
N ARG A 33 12.99 -1.74 -8.48
CA ARG A 33 14.30 -2.34 -8.75
C ARG A 33 15.37 -1.64 -7.91
N ASN A 34 16.10 -2.43 -7.15
CA ASN A 34 17.18 -1.96 -6.27
C ASN A 34 18.27 -1.13 -7.01
N GLU A 35 18.39 -1.30 -8.33
CA GLU A 35 19.39 -0.67 -9.17
C GLU A 35 19.26 0.85 -9.25
N TYR A 36 18.04 1.38 -9.12
CA TYR A 36 17.75 2.83 -9.22
C TYR A 36 17.70 3.56 -7.88
N ILE A 37 17.82 2.83 -6.77
CA ILE A 37 17.63 3.43 -5.44
C ILE A 37 18.79 4.37 -5.12
N ASP A 38 20.02 4.00 -5.47
CA ASP A 38 21.23 4.76 -5.12
C ASP A 38 21.29 6.13 -5.79
N GLU A 39 21.12 6.15 -7.12
CA GLU A 39 21.13 7.41 -7.88
C GLU A 39 19.99 8.34 -7.45
N THR A 40 18.85 7.77 -7.08
CA THR A 40 17.71 8.54 -6.61
C THR A 40 17.94 9.10 -5.22
N ILE A 41 18.54 8.32 -4.30
CA ILE A 41 18.86 8.78 -2.95
C ILE A 41 19.89 9.91 -3.01
N GLU A 42 20.98 9.74 -3.75
CA GLU A 42 22.00 10.76 -3.89
C GLU A 42 21.45 12.05 -4.50
N ARG A 43 20.61 11.94 -5.53
CA ARG A 43 20.06 13.07 -6.25
C ARG A 43 18.96 13.82 -5.49
N VAL A 44 18.13 13.11 -4.72
CA VAL A 44 16.93 13.68 -4.07
C VAL A 44 17.16 14.03 -2.60
N ILE A 45 17.94 13.22 -1.90
CA ILE A 45 18.17 13.37 -0.45
C ILE A 45 19.53 13.98 -0.17
N GLY A 46 20.47 13.94 -1.15
CA GLY A 46 21.83 14.42 -0.99
C GLY A 46 22.73 13.54 -0.11
N ASP A 47 22.22 12.40 0.31
CA ASP A 47 22.99 11.43 1.08
C ASP A 47 23.85 10.56 0.14
N LYS A 48 25.11 10.34 0.53
CA LYS A 48 25.97 9.42 -0.22
C LYS A 48 25.42 8.01 -0.18
N PRO A 49 25.44 7.28 -1.32
CA PRO A 49 24.93 5.92 -1.36
C PRO A 49 25.67 5.04 -0.34
N VAL A 50 24.89 4.37 0.50
CA VAL A 50 25.42 3.44 1.49
C VAL A 50 25.93 2.21 0.74
N SER A 51 27.10 1.68 1.10
CA SER A 51 27.65 0.49 0.46
C SER A 51 26.63 -0.67 0.44
N LYS A 52 26.64 -1.47 -0.63
CA LYS A 52 25.69 -2.60 -0.81
C LYS A 52 25.56 -3.51 0.42
N SER A 53 26.62 -3.65 1.20
CA SER A 53 26.65 -4.46 2.44
C SER A 53 25.88 -3.84 3.63
N LYS A 54 25.49 -2.57 3.54
CA LYS A 54 24.75 -1.86 4.61
C LYS A 54 23.31 -1.50 4.23
N ARG A 55 22.84 -1.95 3.06
CA ARG A 55 21.46 -1.70 2.63
C ARG A 55 20.52 -2.56 3.45
N SER A 56 19.49 -1.92 3.95
CA SER A 56 18.33 -2.66 4.46
C SER A 56 17.70 -3.43 3.30
N SER A 57 17.34 -4.69 3.52
CA SER A 57 16.53 -5.43 2.53
C SER A 57 15.20 -4.67 2.31
N LEU A 58 14.57 -4.86 1.16
CA LEU A 58 13.26 -4.26 0.88
C LEU A 58 12.25 -4.61 1.96
N ASP A 59 12.30 -5.84 2.50
CA ASP A 59 11.45 -6.28 3.60
C ASP A 59 11.65 -5.44 4.87
N ASN A 60 12.90 -5.12 5.19
CA ASN A 60 13.22 -4.27 6.34
C ASN A 60 12.69 -2.85 6.13
N ILE A 61 12.86 -2.29 4.92
CA ILE A 61 12.36 -0.95 4.59
C ILE A 61 10.83 -0.94 4.65
N LEU A 62 10.16 -1.94 4.07
CA LEU A 62 8.72 -2.07 4.12
C LEU A 62 8.22 -2.19 5.58
N SER A 63 8.87 -3.02 6.39
CA SER A 63 8.56 -3.17 7.81
C SER A 63 8.66 -1.83 8.57
N GLU A 64 9.69 -1.02 8.30
CA GLU A 64 9.82 0.31 8.91
C GLU A 64 8.71 1.28 8.46
N VAL A 65 8.34 1.24 7.18
CA VAL A 65 7.21 2.02 6.66
C VAL A 65 5.89 1.59 7.31
N GLN A 66 5.69 0.28 7.47
CA GLN A 66 4.49 -0.29 8.07
C GLN A 66 4.33 0.06 9.57
N LYS A 67 5.38 0.46 10.26
CA LYS A 67 5.25 1.02 11.61
C LYS A 67 4.46 2.33 11.63
N LYS A 68 4.53 3.09 10.54
CA LYS A 68 3.92 4.42 10.42
C LYS A 68 2.64 4.42 9.59
N PHE A 69 2.53 3.51 8.62
CA PHE A 69 1.45 3.49 7.64
C PHE A 69 0.80 2.11 7.51
N HIS A 70 -0.48 2.09 7.21
CA HIS A 70 -1.11 1.00 6.48
C HIS A 70 -0.73 1.16 5.01
N VAL A 71 0.00 0.19 4.47
CA VAL A 71 0.60 0.28 3.13
C VAL A 71 -0.22 -0.55 2.15
N PHE A 72 -0.56 0.05 1.01
CA PHE A 72 -1.28 -0.60 -0.08
C PHE A 72 -0.64 -0.28 -1.42
N HIS A 73 -0.63 -1.24 -2.31
CA HIS A 73 -0.24 -1.04 -3.70
C HIS A 73 -1.41 -1.31 -4.64
N ILE A 74 -1.82 -0.31 -5.40
CA ILE A 74 -2.84 -0.46 -6.44
C ILE A 74 -2.14 -0.65 -7.78
N MET A 75 -2.23 -1.87 -8.30
CA MET A 75 -1.68 -2.25 -9.59
C MET A 75 -2.72 -2.04 -10.70
N ILE A 76 -2.36 -1.27 -11.73
CA ILE A 76 -3.22 -0.96 -12.85
C ILE A 76 -2.84 -1.81 -14.06
N GLY A 77 -3.71 -2.75 -14.45
CA GLY A 77 -3.54 -3.54 -15.67
C GLY A 77 -2.36 -4.51 -15.68
N GLY A 78 -1.70 -4.66 -14.55
CA GLY A 78 -0.56 -5.57 -14.39
C GLY A 78 -1.01 -6.98 -13.96
N ILE A 79 -0.25 -7.98 -14.40
CA ILE A 79 -0.31 -9.36 -13.90
C ILE A 79 1.01 -9.57 -13.13
N GLY A 80 1.13 -8.93 -11.99
CA GLY A 80 2.33 -9.09 -11.17
C GLY A 80 2.14 -10.25 -10.18
N ASN A 81 3.01 -11.24 -10.26
CA ASN A 81 3.07 -12.38 -9.34
C ASN A 81 4.07 -12.13 -8.20
N GLU A 82 4.26 -10.89 -7.76
CA GLU A 82 5.32 -10.60 -6.83
C GLU A 82 4.85 -10.61 -5.39
N ASP A 83 5.56 -11.38 -4.57
CA ASP A 83 5.20 -11.72 -3.20
C ASP A 83 5.47 -10.60 -2.17
N LEU A 84 6.30 -9.61 -2.51
CA LEU A 84 6.74 -8.58 -1.54
C LEU A 84 5.59 -7.79 -0.91
N LEU A 85 4.50 -7.59 -1.67
CA LEU A 85 3.32 -6.88 -1.23
C LEU A 85 2.10 -7.81 -1.10
N ALA A 86 2.34 -9.12 -0.97
CA ALA A 86 1.27 -10.08 -0.74
C ALA A 86 0.39 -9.63 0.44
N GLY A 87 -0.92 -9.63 0.26
CA GLY A 87 -1.87 -9.15 1.26
C GLY A 87 -2.06 -7.63 1.32
N HIS A 88 -1.26 -6.85 0.58
CA HIS A 88 -1.36 -5.39 0.49
C HIS A 88 -1.58 -4.89 -0.94
N LYS A 89 -1.77 -5.80 -1.89
CA LYS A 89 -1.92 -5.52 -3.30
C LYS A 89 -3.38 -5.56 -3.73
N ILE A 90 -3.79 -4.52 -4.44
CA ILE A 90 -5.13 -4.38 -5.02
C ILE A 90 -4.96 -4.28 -6.54
N CYS A 91 -5.56 -5.19 -7.31
CA CYS A 91 -5.44 -5.20 -8.75
C CYS A 91 -6.70 -4.64 -9.40
N ILE A 92 -6.52 -3.70 -10.35
CA ILE A 92 -7.60 -3.12 -11.16
C ILE A 92 -7.23 -3.13 -12.64
N GLY A 93 -8.23 -3.20 -13.51
CA GLY A 93 -8.05 -3.07 -14.96
C GLY A 93 -7.74 -1.63 -15.37
N LYS A 94 -7.10 -1.45 -16.53
CA LYS A 94 -6.83 -0.11 -17.10
C LYS A 94 -8.09 0.72 -17.35
N THR A 95 -9.20 0.07 -17.64
CA THR A 95 -10.51 0.72 -17.85
C THR A 95 -11.27 1.02 -16.56
N GLU A 96 -10.73 0.60 -15.41
CA GLU A 96 -11.36 0.73 -14.10
C GLU A 96 -10.73 1.85 -13.24
N VAL A 97 -9.82 2.63 -13.85
CA VAL A 97 -9.06 3.69 -13.15
C VAL A 97 -9.97 4.78 -12.56
N ASP A 98 -11.11 5.03 -13.19
CA ASP A 98 -12.09 6.01 -12.69
C ASP A 98 -12.70 5.60 -11.33
N LEU A 99 -12.56 4.33 -10.93
CA LEU A 99 -13.00 3.81 -9.64
C LEU A 99 -11.93 3.88 -8.53
N LEU A 100 -10.75 4.43 -8.81
CA LEU A 100 -9.68 4.59 -7.83
C LEU A 100 -10.13 5.27 -6.53
N PRO A 101 -10.88 6.38 -6.55
CA PRO A 101 -11.34 7.02 -5.32
C PRO A 101 -12.22 6.10 -4.48
N GLN A 102 -13.14 5.36 -5.11
CA GLN A 102 -14.02 4.42 -4.44
C GLN A 102 -13.24 3.25 -3.82
N ILE A 103 -12.27 2.70 -4.55
CA ILE A 103 -11.42 1.61 -4.10
C ILE A 103 -10.58 2.05 -2.90
N ILE A 104 -9.93 3.22 -2.98
CA ILE A 104 -9.14 3.79 -1.87
C ILE A 104 -10.00 3.98 -0.63
N LEU A 105 -11.16 4.63 -0.76
CA LEU A 105 -12.07 4.87 0.36
C LEU A 105 -12.60 3.56 0.96
N SER A 106 -12.93 2.58 0.11
CA SER A 106 -13.37 1.26 0.55
C SER A 106 -12.27 0.52 1.32
N THR A 107 -11.03 0.57 0.84
CA THR A 107 -9.87 -0.01 1.52
C THR A 107 -9.67 0.61 2.90
N ILE A 108 -9.73 1.94 3.00
CA ILE A 108 -9.63 2.65 4.29
C ILE A 108 -10.74 2.23 5.24
N GLN A 109 -11.97 2.09 4.76
CA GLN A 109 -13.11 1.68 5.58
C GLN A 109 -12.98 0.22 6.06
N MET A 110 -12.49 -0.67 5.20
CA MET A 110 -12.20 -2.07 5.57
C MET A 110 -11.12 -2.13 6.65
N GLN A 111 -10.03 -1.37 6.48
CA GLN A 111 -8.95 -1.29 7.47
C GLN A 111 -9.44 -0.74 8.83
N LYS A 112 -10.53 0.03 8.83
CA LYS A 112 -11.22 0.51 10.04
C LYS A 112 -12.30 -0.45 10.55
N GLY A 113 -12.35 -1.68 10.03
CA GLY A 113 -13.22 -2.76 10.52
C GLY A 113 -14.62 -2.80 9.91
N LYS A 114 -14.93 -2.01 8.87
CA LYS A 114 -16.20 -2.16 8.17
C LYS A 114 -16.19 -3.38 7.24
N LYS A 115 -17.30 -4.08 7.19
CA LYS A 115 -17.47 -5.22 6.28
C LYS A 115 -17.61 -4.77 4.83
N LEU A 116 -17.04 -5.53 3.90
CA LEU A 116 -17.10 -5.21 2.47
C LEU A 116 -18.51 -5.01 1.95
N ASP A 117 -19.47 -5.85 2.37
CA ASP A 117 -20.87 -5.71 1.92
C ASP A 117 -21.52 -4.40 2.39
N GLU A 118 -21.20 -3.94 3.58
CA GLU A 118 -21.70 -2.64 4.10
C GLU A 118 -21.11 -1.47 3.30
N ILE A 119 -19.83 -1.59 2.92
CA ILE A 119 -19.12 -0.58 2.14
C ILE A 119 -19.69 -0.52 0.72
N LEU A 120 -19.94 -1.66 0.09
CA LEU A 120 -20.47 -1.73 -1.27
C LEU A 120 -21.84 -1.08 -1.40
N ASN A 121 -22.66 -1.12 -0.35
CA ASN A 121 -23.97 -0.47 -0.35
C ASN A 121 -23.92 1.07 -0.47
N GLN A 122 -22.76 1.68 -0.25
CA GLN A 122 -22.54 3.12 -0.40
C GLN A 122 -22.29 3.54 -1.86
N TRP A 123 -22.00 2.57 -2.76
CA TRP A 123 -21.63 2.81 -4.14
C TRP A 123 -22.78 2.44 -5.09
N ASP A 124 -22.76 3.02 -6.28
CA ASP A 124 -23.73 2.70 -7.32
C ASP A 124 -23.66 1.23 -7.70
N GLU A 125 -24.81 0.64 -8.00
CA GLU A 125 -24.92 -0.80 -8.33
C GLU A 125 -23.98 -1.25 -9.45
N ILE A 126 -23.77 -0.38 -10.42
CA ILE A 126 -22.89 -0.64 -11.58
C ILE A 126 -21.41 -0.73 -11.18
N GLN A 127 -21.00 -0.06 -10.11
CA GLN A 127 -19.62 -0.01 -9.62
C GLN A 127 -19.29 -1.15 -8.65
N ARG A 128 -20.28 -1.67 -7.94
CA ARG A 128 -20.11 -2.68 -6.88
C ARG A 128 -19.37 -3.94 -7.32
N PRO A 129 -19.64 -4.53 -8.49
CA PRO A 129 -18.95 -5.75 -8.92
C PRO A 129 -17.44 -5.53 -9.08
N THR A 130 -17.04 -4.41 -9.68
CA THR A 130 -15.64 -4.07 -9.88
C THR A 130 -14.93 -3.80 -8.55
N ILE A 131 -15.54 -3.01 -7.67
CA ILE A 131 -14.97 -2.72 -6.34
C ILE A 131 -14.87 -4.01 -5.53
N ARG A 132 -15.90 -4.87 -5.55
CA ARG A 132 -15.87 -6.18 -4.90
C ARG A 132 -14.72 -7.03 -5.40
N LYS A 133 -14.56 -7.14 -6.72
CA LYS A 133 -13.48 -7.91 -7.35
C LYS A 133 -12.11 -7.40 -6.90
N ALA A 134 -11.90 -6.09 -6.93
CA ALA A 134 -10.62 -5.48 -6.55
C ALA A 134 -10.24 -5.71 -5.07
N LEU A 135 -11.25 -5.83 -4.18
CA LEU A 135 -11.03 -5.91 -2.74
C LEU A 135 -11.25 -7.31 -2.15
N SER A 136 -11.73 -8.29 -2.93
CA SER A 136 -12.02 -9.64 -2.43
C SER A 136 -10.77 -10.36 -1.92
N ASP A 137 -9.67 -10.27 -2.64
CA ASP A 137 -8.42 -10.93 -2.24
C ASP A 137 -7.83 -10.29 -0.97
N PHE A 138 -7.99 -8.98 -0.83
CA PHE A 138 -7.60 -8.24 0.36
C PHE A 138 -8.45 -8.64 1.59
N ALA A 139 -9.75 -8.80 1.43
CA ALA A 139 -10.65 -9.21 2.51
C ALA A 139 -10.36 -10.61 3.06
N LEU A 140 -9.77 -11.51 2.24
CA LEU A 140 -9.43 -12.87 2.66
C LEU A 140 -8.14 -12.95 3.49
N THR A 141 -7.22 -11.98 3.32
CA THR A 141 -5.94 -11.97 4.04
C THR A 141 -6.03 -11.36 5.43
N ASP A 142 -7.02 -10.51 5.68
CA ASP A 142 -7.16 -9.80 6.97
C ASP A 142 -7.87 -10.62 8.07
N VAL A 143 -8.47 -11.76 7.73
CA VAL A 143 -9.17 -12.64 8.70
C VAL A 143 -8.19 -13.46 9.57
N GLY A 144 -6.88 -13.45 9.24
CA GLY A 144 -5.83 -14.20 9.97
C GLY A 144 -5.12 -13.45 11.09
N GLY A 145 -5.32 -12.15 11.22
CA GLY A 145 -4.65 -11.29 12.20
C GLY A 145 -5.51 -10.95 13.41
N ALA A 146 -6.01 -11.95 14.15
CA ALA A 146 -6.55 -11.70 15.49
C ALA A 146 -5.39 -11.21 16.37
N ILE A 147 -5.37 -9.92 16.66
CA ILE A 147 -4.54 -9.34 17.72
C ILE A 147 -5.05 -9.93 19.04
N THR A 148 -4.33 -10.89 19.57
CA THR A 148 -4.48 -11.25 20.97
C THR A 148 -3.85 -10.12 21.80
N LEU A 149 -4.64 -9.48 22.62
CA LEU A 149 -4.26 -8.48 23.61
C LEU A 149 -3.32 -9.09 24.66
#